data_6aa99aebf54e349a24cdcf7796effae9
#
_entry.id   6aa99aebf54e349a24cdcf7796effae9
#
_cell.length_a   1.000
_cell.length_b   1.000
_cell.length_c   1.000
_cell.angle_alpha   90.00
_cell.angle_beta   90.00
_cell.angle_gamma   90.00
#
_symmetry.space_group_name_H-M   'P 1'
#
loop_
_entity.id
_entity.type
_entity.pdbx_description
1 polymer ?
#
loop_
_entity_poly.entity_id
_entity_poly.type
_entity_poly.pdbx_seq_one_letter_code
_entity_poly.pdbx_strand_id
1 'polypeptide(L)'
;AVTKACQGMLGEVYSRAYNMDIIMVRAFNHIGPAQSDMFVVSDFCRQTVMIEKNMHSPVIMVGNLTAKRDFTDVRDIVRAYSSLMKSGKSGQTYNVGSGNAISIQQMLDMILEQSSVKISVETDKSRLRPSDVPIIEADISKITDDTGWKPSIQTKQTINDILDYWREKEK
;
A
#
# COMPACT_ATOMS: atom_id res chain seq x y z
N ALA A 1 14.92 2.59 -6.43
CA ALA A 1 14.58 4.03 -6.35
C ALA A 1 15.08 4.78 -7.60
N VAL A 2 16.36 4.68 -7.96
CA VAL A 2 16.97 5.43 -9.10
C VAL A 2 16.23 5.15 -10.41
N THR A 3 15.98 3.90 -10.76
CA THR A 3 15.28 3.51 -12.01
C THR A 3 13.88 4.11 -12.13
N LYS A 4 13.14 4.21 -11.01
CA LYS A 4 11.81 4.85 -11.00
C LYS A 4 11.90 6.38 -11.15
N ALA A 5 12.92 7.01 -10.59
CA ALA A 5 13.17 8.45 -10.78
C ALA A 5 13.53 8.74 -12.26
N CYS A 6 14.43 7.95 -12.86
CA CYS A 6 14.76 8.08 -14.28
C CYS A 6 13.54 7.88 -15.20
N GLN A 7 12.67 6.93 -14.89
CA GLN A 7 11.42 6.72 -15.64
C GLN A 7 10.53 7.98 -15.61
N GLY A 8 10.39 8.63 -14.45
CA GLY A 8 9.63 9.89 -14.35
C GLY A 8 10.26 11.02 -15.17
N MET A 9 11.59 11.18 -15.09
CA MET A 9 12.34 12.19 -15.88
C MET A 9 12.20 11.94 -17.38
N LEU A 10 12.28 10.68 -17.83
CA LEU A 10 12.04 10.33 -19.23
C LEU A 10 10.62 10.72 -19.66
N GLY A 11 9.60 10.42 -18.86
CA GLY A 11 8.22 10.84 -19.15
C GLY A 11 8.09 12.34 -19.37
N GLU A 12 8.73 13.15 -18.52
CA GLU A 12 8.76 14.61 -18.69
C GLU A 12 9.45 15.04 -20.00
N VAL A 13 10.61 14.44 -20.32
CA VAL A 13 11.35 14.76 -21.55
C VAL A 13 10.51 14.42 -22.76
N TYR A 14 9.91 13.22 -22.81
CA TYR A 14 9.11 12.80 -23.96
C TYR A 14 7.84 13.65 -24.12
N SER A 15 7.20 14.01 -23.01
CA SER A 15 6.05 14.91 -23.06
C SER A 15 6.42 16.28 -23.66
N ARG A 16 7.54 16.87 -23.22
CA ARG A 16 7.95 18.22 -23.67
C ARG A 16 8.58 18.23 -25.04
N ALA A 17 9.49 17.28 -25.34
CA ALA A 17 10.27 17.29 -26.57
C ALA A 17 9.52 16.74 -27.78
N TYR A 18 8.62 15.79 -27.55
CA TYR A 18 7.89 15.09 -28.62
C TYR A 18 6.38 15.33 -28.57
N ASN A 19 5.91 16.23 -27.69
CA ASN A 19 4.49 16.55 -27.50
C ASN A 19 3.61 15.30 -27.26
N MET A 20 4.17 14.31 -26.55
CA MET A 20 3.44 13.09 -26.20
C MET A 20 2.53 13.36 -25.01
N ASP A 21 1.31 12.82 -25.05
CA ASP A 21 0.37 12.88 -23.93
C ASP A 21 0.75 11.87 -22.85
N ILE A 22 1.57 12.31 -21.90
CA ILE A 22 2.11 11.47 -20.83
C ILE A 22 1.75 12.07 -19.48
N ILE A 23 1.14 11.26 -18.61
CA ILE A 23 0.88 11.58 -17.22
C ILE A 23 1.73 10.64 -16.34
N MET A 24 2.54 11.23 -15.47
CA MET A 24 3.36 10.48 -14.53
C MET A 24 2.60 10.27 -13.21
N VAL A 25 2.62 9.04 -12.69
CA VAL A 25 1.99 8.71 -11.42
C VAL A 25 3.02 8.20 -10.41
N ARG A 26 2.98 8.77 -9.20
CA ARG A 26 3.71 8.29 -8.03
C ARG A 26 2.71 7.67 -7.06
N ALA A 27 2.42 6.37 -7.26
CA ALA A 27 1.58 5.63 -6.34
C ALA A 27 2.35 5.33 -5.05
N PHE A 28 1.74 5.67 -3.91
CA PHE A 28 2.23 5.31 -2.59
C PHE A 28 1.91 3.85 -2.28
N ASN A 29 2.10 3.39 -1.04
CA ASN A 29 1.90 1.98 -0.76
C ASN A 29 0.43 1.60 -1.00
N HIS A 30 0.21 0.60 -1.80
CA HIS A 30 -1.12 0.08 -2.05
C HIS A 30 -1.21 -1.38 -1.61
N ILE A 31 -2.38 -1.75 -1.14
CA ILE A 31 -2.68 -3.05 -0.54
C ILE A 31 -3.97 -3.62 -1.13
N GLY A 32 -4.09 -4.92 -1.13
CA GLY A 32 -5.30 -5.59 -1.60
C GLY A 32 -5.13 -7.10 -1.71
N PRO A 33 -6.22 -7.85 -1.96
CA PRO A 33 -6.18 -9.28 -2.23
C PRO A 33 -5.18 -9.64 -3.34
N ALA A 34 -4.61 -10.83 -3.27
CA ALA A 34 -3.61 -11.37 -4.20
C ALA A 34 -2.24 -10.65 -4.22
N GLN A 35 -2.01 -9.66 -3.36
CA GLN A 35 -0.67 -9.11 -3.18
C GLN A 35 0.27 -10.17 -2.58
N SER A 36 1.53 -10.21 -3.06
CA SER A 36 2.55 -11.13 -2.54
C SER A 36 2.78 -10.95 -1.03
N ASP A 37 3.02 -12.04 -0.33
CA ASP A 37 3.43 -12.09 1.08
C ASP A 37 4.84 -11.53 1.35
N MET A 38 5.57 -11.11 0.33
CA MET A 38 6.78 -10.30 0.50
C MET A 38 6.48 -8.88 1.00
N PHE A 39 5.23 -8.42 0.96
CA PHE A 39 4.78 -7.12 1.44
C PHE A 39 4.13 -7.25 2.82
N VAL A 40 4.46 -6.31 3.70
CA VAL A 40 4.19 -6.35 5.14
C VAL A 40 2.73 -6.64 5.51
N VAL A 41 1.76 -6.00 4.85
CA VAL A 41 0.33 -6.19 5.18
C VAL A 41 -0.14 -7.57 4.75
N SER A 42 0.24 -8.00 3.56
CA SER A 42 -0.09 -9.33 3.04
C SER A 42 0.58 -10.43 3.87
N ASP A 43 1.85 -10.24 4.30
CA ASP A 43 2.55 -11.16 5.19
C ASP A 43 1.84 -11.29 6.55
N PHE A 44 1.47 -10.18 7.18
CA PHE A 44 0.74 -10.21 8.45
C PHE A 44 -0.61 -10.92 8.33
N CYS A 45 -1.38 -10.62 7.28
CA CYS A 45 -2.65 -11.30 7.04
C CYS A 45 -2.45 -12.81 6.80
N ARG A 46 -1.44 -13.20 6.02
CA ARG A 46 -1.12 -14.61 5.79
C ARG A 46 -0.72 -15.32 7.08
N GLN A 47 0.22 -14.75 7.86
CA GLN A 47 0.62 -15.32 9.16
C GLN A 47 -0.59 -15.50 10.08
N THR A 48 -1.48 -14.49 10.15
CA THR A 48 -2.72 -14.56 10.94
C THR A 48 -3.57 -15.76 10.52
N VAL A 49 -3.81 -15.93 9.22
CA VAL A 49 -4.62 -17.04 8.68
C VAL A 49 -3.96 -18.41 8.94
N MET A 50 -2.65 -18.52 8.78
CA MET A 50 -1.93 -19.76 9.08
C MET A 50 -2.05 -20.16 10.56
N ILE A 51 -2.06 -19.17 11.48
CA ILE A 51 -2.29 -19.37 12.91
C ILE A 51 -3.75 -19.76 13.17
N GLU A 52 -4.74 -19.07 12.57
CA GLU A 52 -6.17 -19.42 12.67
C GLU A 52 -6.44 -20.89 12.28
N LYS A 53 -5.67 -21.42 11.33
CA LYS A 53 -5.76 -22.80 10.84
C LYS A 53 -4.90 -23.80 11.64
N ASN A 54 -4.29 -23.37 12.74
CA ASN A 54 -3.35 -24.18 13.53
C ASN A 54 -2.15 -24.74 12.73
N MET A 55 -1.75 -24.06 11.66
CA MET A 55 -0.60 -24.45 10.84
C MET A 55 0.71 -23.84 11.39
N HIS A 56 0.61 -22.79 12.19
CA HIS A 56 1.71 -22.11 12.87
C HIS A 56 1.41 -21.89 14.35
N SER A 57 2.47 -21.72 15.16
CA SER A 57 2.34 -21.26 16.56
C SER A 57 1.68 -19.86 16.58
N PRO A 58 0.94 -19.49 17.67
CA PRO A 58 0.18 -18.23 17.72
C PRO A 58 1.09 -17.02 17.98
N VAL A 59 2.10 -16.84 17.12
CA VAL A 59 3.09 -15.76 17.19
C VAL A 59 3.32 -15.19 15.80
N ILE A 60 3.16 -13.87 15.65
CA ILE A 60 3.54 -13.14 14.43
C ILE A 60 4.93 -12.54 14.61
N MET A 61 5.81 -12.80 13.66
CA MET A 61 7.17 -12.26 13.62
C MET A 61 7.18 -10.94 12.85
N VAL A 62 7.62 -9.86 13.51
CA VAL A 62 7.59 -8.51 12.95
C VAL A 62 8.96 -7.84 12.88
N GLY A 63 9.09 -6.82 12.02
CA GLY A 63 10.24 -5.92 11.99
C GLY A 63 9.95 -4.60 12.72
N ASN A 64 10.29 -3.46 12.10
CA ASN A 64 10.03 -2.13 12.65
C ASN A 64 8.54 -1.76 12.54
N LEU A 65 7.86 -1.64 13.66
CA LEU A 65 6.45 -1.28 13.75
C LEU A 65 6.19 0.24 13.86
N THR A 66 7.23 1.05 14.12
CA THR A 66 7.08 2.48 14.38
C THR A 66 6.97 3.31 13.10
N ALA A 67 7.48 2.80 11.99
CA ALA A 67 7.44 3.48 10.70
C ALA A 67 5.99 3.73 10.26
N LYS A 68 5.72 4.95 9.75
CA LYS A 68 4.40 5.32 9.21
C LYS A 68 4.41 5.30 7.69
N ARG A 69 3.37 4.74 7.12
CA ARG A 69 3.20 4.62 5.67
C ARG A 69 1.77 4.98 5.28
N ASP A 70 1.65 5.57 4.11
CA ASP A 70 0.37 5.82 3.48
C ASP A 70 -0.05 4.53 2.73
N PHE A 71 -1.12 3.91 3.19
CA PHE A 71 -1.68 2.72 2.58
C PHE A 71 -3.03 3.03 1.92
N THR A 72 -3.18 2.59 0.67
CA THR A 72 -4.40 2.80 -0.12
C THR A 72 -4.86 1.46 -0.70
N ASP A 73 -6.15 1.26 -0.79
CA ASP A 73 -6.70 0.10 -1.48
C ASP A 73 -6.32 0.12 -2.97
N VAL A 74 -5.90 -1.01 -3.52
CA VAL A 74 -5.49 -1.12 -4.93
C VAL A 74 -6.62 -0.74 -5.90
N ARG A 75 -7.88 -0.94 -5.52
CA ARG A 75 -9.05 -0.55 -6.33
C ARG A 75 -9.18 0.97 -6.42
N ASP A 76 -8.83 1.69 -5.35
CA ASP A 76 -8.76 3.16 -5.36
C ASP A 76 -7.62 3.66 -6.24
N ILE A 77 -6.47 2.98 -6.24
CA ILE A 77 -5.36 3.29 -7.15
C ILE A 77 -5.78 3.11 -8.62
N VAL A 78 -6.46 2.01 -8.95
CA VAL A 78 -6.97 1.77 -10.31
C VAL A 78 -7.98 2.86 -10.72
N ARG A 79 -8.88 3.28 -9.80
CA ARG A 79 -9.79 4.42 -10.04
C ARG A 79 -9.03 5.73 -10.28
N ALA A 80 -7.93 5.96 -9.53
CA ALA A 80 -7.09 7.14 -9.75
C ALA A 80 -6.52 7.16 -11.16
N TYR A 81 -5.99 6.03 -11.64
CA TYR A 81 -5.48 5.91 -13.01
C TYR A 81 -6.57 6.21 -14.04
N SER A 82 -7.77 5.65 -13.86
CA SER A 82 -8.91 5.93 -14.74
C SER A 82 -9.32 7.41 -14.74
N SER A 83 -9.29 8.06 -13.58
CA SER A 83 -9.60 9.50 -13.45
C SER A 83 -8.52 10.37 -14.12
N LEU A 84 -7.25 10.02 -13.93
CA LEU A 84 -6.14 10.72 -14.59
C LEU A 84 -6.15 10.57 -16.10
N MET A 85 -6.51 9.39 -16.62
CA MET A 85 -6.70 9.18 -18.08
C MET A 85 -7.79 10.07 -18.67
N LYS A 86 -8.80 10.45 -17.89
CA LYS A 86 -9.94 11.27 -18.35
C LYS A 86 -9.69 12.76 -18.19
N SER A 87 -9.05 13.18 -17.10
CA SER A 87 -9.01 14.59 -16.66
C SER A 87 -7.63 15.05 -16.21
N GLY A 88 -6.63 14.17 -16.20
CA GLY A 88 -5.27 14.55 -15.83
C GLY A 88 -4.62 15.43 -16.92
N LYS A 89 -3.66 16.25 -16.50
CA LYS A 89 -2.94 17.17 -17.40
C LYS A 89 -1.66 16.53 -17.92
N SER A 90 -1.48 16.55 -19.24
CA SER A 90 -0.27 16.05 -19.89
C SER A 90 1.00 16.70 -19.33
N GLY A 91 2.08 15.94 -19.23
CA GLY A 91 3.37 16.40 -18.70
C GLY A 91 3.40 16.56 -17.18
N GLN A 92 2.30 16.30 -16.49
CA GLN A 92 2.22 16.46 -15.05
C GLN A 92 2.48 15.15 -14.27
N THR A 93 3.03 15.32 -13.07
CA THR A 93 3.20 14.22 -12.09
C THR A 93 2.15 14.34 -10.99
N TYR A 94 1.50 13.22 -10.66
CA TYR A 94 0.50 13.12 -9.61
C TYR A 94 0.92 12.10 -8.55
N ASN A 95 0.89 12.50 -7.28
CA ASN A 95 0.93 11.56 -6.19
C ASN A 95 -0.46 10.92 -6.01
N VAL A 96 -0.48 9.61 -5.77
CA VAL A 96 -1.70 8.85 -5.54
C VAL A 96 -1.53 8.03 -4.26
N GLY A 97 -2.35 8.31 -3.27
CA GLY A 97 -2.29 7.72 -1.95
C GLY A 97 -3.57 7.97 -1.16
N SER A 98 -3.59 7.62 0.13
CA SER A 98 -4.71 7.93 1.01
C SER A 98 -4.68 9.36 1.56
N GLY A 99 -3.51 9.99 1.59
CA GLY A 99 -3.29 11.26 2.27
C GLY A 99 -3.24 11.13 3.79
N ASN A 100 -3.10 9.91 4.32
CA ASN A 100 -3.05 9.64 5.74
C ASN A 100 -2.10 8.48 6.06
N ALA A 101 -0.98 8.80 6.67
CA ALA A 101 0.02 7.80 7.05
C ALA A 101 -0.30 7.20 8.43
N ILE A 102 -0.42 5.88 8.48
CA ILE A 102 -0.59 5.12 9.73
C ILE A 102 0.67 4.30 10.02
N SER A 103 0.92 4.00 11.31
CA SER A 103 2.06 3.17 11.69
C SER A 103 1.83 1.70 11.31
N ILE A 104 2.93 0.98 11.10
CA ILE A 104 2.86 -0.48 10.88
C ILE A 104 2.23 -1.17 12.09
N GLN A 105 2.43 -0.62 13.32
CA GLN A 105 1.74 -1.10 14.53
C GLN A 105 0.23 -0.97 14.40
N GLN A 106 -0.28 0.22 14.03
CA GLN A 106 -1.72 0.42 13.85
C GLN A 106 -2.31 -0.51 12.77
N MET A 107 -1.56 -0.76 11.70
CA MET A 107 -1.97 -1.72 10.67
C MET A 107 -2.06 -3.15 11.24
N LEU A 108 -1.06 -3.57 12.02
CA LEU A 108 -1.05 -4.88 12.66
C LEU A 108 -2.21 -5.02 13.66
N ASP A 109 -2.45 -3.98 14.49
CA ASP A 109 -3.56 -3.99 15.46
C ASP A 109 -4.91 -4.20 14.75
N MET A 110 -5.15 -3.48 13.64
CA MET A 110 -6.37 -3.67 12.84
C MET A 110 -6.51 -5.08 12.25
N ILE A 111 -5.41 -5.74 11.91
CA ILE A 111 -5.40 -7.13 11.43
C ILE A 111 -5.74 -8.08 12.58
N LEU A 112 -5.09 -7.91 13.73
CA LEU A 112 -5.28 -8.76 14.92
C LEU A 112 -6.69 -8.64 15.50
N GLU A 113 -7.31 -7.46 15.43
CA GLU A 113 -8.72 -7.27 15.82
C GLU A 113 -9.69 -8.13 15.00
N GLN A 114 -9.32 -8.55 13.81
CA GLN A 114 -10.14 -9.36 12.92
C GLN A 114 -9.79 -10.86 12.96
N SER A 115 -8.81 -11.22 13.77
CA SER A 115 -8.43 -12.63 14.00
C SER A 115 -9.42 -13.31 14.93
N SER A 116 -9.72 -14.58 14.63
CA SER A 116 -10.55 -15.44 15.46
C SER A 116 -9.79 -16.03 16.67
N VAL A 117 -8.46 -15.86 16.73
CA VAL A 117 -7.59 -16.43 17.76
C VAL A 117 -6.68 -15.38 18.38
N LYS A 118 -6.27 -15.60 19.63
CA LYS A 118 -5.32 -14.70 20.30
C LYS A 118 -3.92 -14.98 19.78
N ILE A 119 -3.27 -13.92 19.28
CA ILE A 119 -1.94 -13.98 18.67
C ILE A 119 -0.99 -13.06 19.44
N SER A 120 0.21 -13.54 19.75
CA SER A 120 1.31 -12.72 20.30
C SER A 120 2.19 -12.17 19.17
N VAL A 121 2.92 -11.10 19.47
CA VAL A 121 3.80 -10.44 18.51
C VAL A 121 5.23 -10.46 19.04
N GLU A 122 6.17 -10.92 18.23
CA GLU A 122 7.60 -10.95 18.56
C GLU A 122 8.43 -10.27 17.46
N THR A 123 9.47 -9.55 17.88
CA THR A 123 10.37 -8.85 16.94
C THR A 123 11.45 -9.79 16.42
N ASP A 124 11.51 -9.93 15.11
CA ASP A 124 12.60 -10.59 14.41
C ASP A 124 13.63 -9.56 13.93
N LYS A 125 14.82 -9.61 14.50
CA LYS A 125 15.92 -8.68 14.17
C LYS A 125 16.35 -8.76 12.69
N SER A 126 16.18 -9.89 12.05
CA SER A 126 16.51 -10.08 10.63
C SER A 126 15.58 -9.29 9.70
N ARG A 127 14.40 -8.91 10.17
CA ARG A 127 13.41 -8.10 9.45
C ARG A 127 13.63 -6.59 9.62
N LEU A 128 14.59 -6.16 10.43
CA LEU A 128 14.93 -4.75 10.61
C LEU A 128 15.76 -4.25 9.43
N ARG A 129 15.34 -3.13 8.84
CA ARG A 129 16.10 -2.47 7.76
C ARG A 129 17.11 -1.49 8.35
N PRO A 130 18.35 -1.40 7.79
CA PRO A 130 19.39 -0.50 8.28
C PRO A 130 19.02 1.00 8.22
N SER A 131 18.16 1.37 7.28
CA SER A 131 17.67 2.73 7.11
C SER A 131 16.20 2.69 6.75
N ASP A 132 15.37 3.37 7.53
CA ASP A 132 13.94 3.48 7.30
C ASP A 132 13.50 4.94 7.44
N VAL A 133 12.74 5.43 6.45
CA VAL A 133 12.16 6.77 6.53
C VAL A 133 11.01 6.72 7.55
N PRO A 134 11.03 7.56 8.60
CA PRO A 134 10.04 7.46 9.67
C PRO A 134 8.59 7.60 9.21
N ILE A 135 8.33 8.56 8.31
CA ILE A 135 6.97 8.85 7.81
C ILE A 135 7.03 9.06 6.30
N ILE A 136 6.14 8.37 5.58
CA ILE A 136 5.89 8.58 4.15
C ILE A 136 4.39 8.75 3.98
N GLU A 137 3.96 9.96 3.56
CA GLU A 137 2.56 10.35 3.36
C GLU A 137 2.41 11.06 2.02
N ALA A 138 1.31 10.79 1.31
CA ALA A 138 1.02 11.40 0.02
C ALA A 138 0.31 12.75 0.19
N ASP A 139 0.82 13.78 -0.44
CA ASP A 139 0.00 14.95 -0.75
C ASP A 139 -0.79 14.65 -2.02
N ILE A 140 -2.11 14.46 -1.85
CA ILE A 140 -3.05 14.14 -2.92
C ILE A 140 -3.86 15.34 -3.41
N SER A 141 -3.55 16.56 -2.95
CA SER A 141 -4.31 17.78 -3.30
C SER A 141 -4.41 17.96 -4.82
N LYS A 142 -3.29 17.81 -5.53
CA LYS A 142 -3.24 18.00 -6.99
C LYS A 142 -4.14 17.05 -7.79
N ILE A 143 -4.15 15.76 -7.46
CA ILE A 143 -5.05 14.82 -8.16
C ILE A 143 -6.50 15.11 -7.80
N THR A 144 -6.77 15.48 -6.55
CA THR A 144 -8.12 15.84 -6.09
C THR A 144 -8.63 17.07 -6.84
N ASP A 145 -7.82 18.13 -6.94
CA ASP A 145 -8.19 19.39 -7.58
C ASP A 145 -8.41 19.21 -9.09
N ASP A 146 -7.53 18.47 -9.75
CA ASP A 146 -7.58 18.30 -11.22
C ASP A 146 -8.63 17.27 -11.67
N THR A 147 -8.96 16.26 -10.85
CA THR A 147 -9.81 15.14 -11.28
C THR A 147 -11.02 14.87 -10.40
N GLY A 148 -11.11 15.50 -9.22
CA GLY A 148 -12.11 15.19 -8.20
C GLY A 148 -11.89 13.83 -7.50
N TRP A 149 -10.82 13.09 -7.82
CA TRP A 149 -10.56 11.79 -7.23
C TRP A 149 -10.19 11.90 -5.75
N LYS A 150 -10.75 10.97 -4.96
CA LYS A 150 -10.39 10.72 -3.55
C LYS A 150 -10.45 9.22 -3.27
N PRO A 151 -9.63 8.71 -2.32
CA PRO A 151 -9.79 7.34 -1.84
C PRO A 151 -11.14 7.18 -1.15
N SER A 152 -11.79 6.05 -1.31
CA SER A 152 -13.14 5.80 -0.78
C SER A 152 -13.25 4.50 0.02
N ILE A 153 -12.29 3.58 -0.16
CA ILE A 153 -12.30 2.28 0.50
C ILE A 153 -11.55 2.40 1.82
N GLN A 154 -12.21 2.02 2.91
CA GLN A 154 -11.61 2.06 4.23
C GLN A 154 -10.56 0.96 4.39
N THR A 155 -9.43 1.26 5.04
CA THR A 155 -8.34 0.30 5.30
C THR A 155 -8.84 -0.98 5.97
N LYS A 156 -9.78 -0.88 6.90
CA LYS A 156 -10.38 -2.04 7.59
C LYS A 156 -11.10 -2.98 6.62
N GLN A 157 -11.81 -2.44 5.63
CA GLN A 157 -12.44 -3.23 4.57
C GLN A 157 -11.39 -3.96 3.73
N THR A 158 -10.32 -3.26 3.34
CA THR A 158 -9.23 -3.87 2.56
C THR A 158 -8.54 -5.00 3.32
N ILE A 159 -8.31 -4.82 4.64
CA ILE A 159 -7.74 -5.85 5.50
C ILE A 159 -8.64 -7.11 5.53
N ASN A 160 -9.96 -6.94 5.68
CA ASN A 160 -10.91 -8.06 5.64
C ASN A 160 -10.80 -8.82 4.32
N ASP A 161 -10.81 -8.09 3.20
CA ASP A 161 -10.72 -8.69 1.87
C ASP A 161 -9.39 -9.47 1.68
N ILE A 162 -8.28 -8.98 2.26
CA ILE A 162 -6.98 -9.67 2.22
C ILE A 162 -6.98 -10.93 3.10
N LEU A 163 -7.56 -10.86 4.31
CA LEU A 163 -7.69 -12.02 5.20
C LEU A 163 -8.54 -13.11 4.54
N ASP A 164 -9.68 -12.75 3.95
CA ASP A 164 -10.57 -13.68 3.27
C ASP A 164 -9.88 -14.33 2.06
N TYR A 165 -9.13 -13.55 1.28
CA TYR A 165 -8.29 -14.10 0.21
C TYR A 165 -7.31 -15.17 0.71
N TRP A 166 -6.59 -14.92 1.82
CA TRP A 166 -5.66 -15.89 2.36
C TRP A 166 -6.37 -17.09 3.00
N ARG A 167 -7.54 -16.89 3.65
CA ARG A 167 -8.38 -17.98 4.18
C ARG A 167 -8.83 -18.94 3.09
N GLU A 168 -9.09 -18.43 1.89
CA GLU A 168 -9.45 -19.25 0.72
C GLU A 168 -8.23 -19.94 0.10
N LYS A 169 -7.11 -19.25 -0.01
CA LYS A 169 -5.91 -19.73 -0.69
C LYS A 169 -5.16 -20.81 0.09
N GLU A 170 -5.12 -20.72 1.40
CA GLU A 170 -4.41 -21.66 2.28
C GLU A 170 -5.30 -22.87 2.69
N LYS A 171 -6.25 -23.25 1.87
CA LYS A 171 -7.14 -24.44 2.10
C LYS A 171 -6.39 -25.74 2.01
#